data_baa92fe0245f273215288daa94bd5f47
#
_entry.id   baa92fe0245f273215288daa94bd5f47
#
_cell.length_a   1.000
_cell.length_b   1.000
_cell.length_c   1.000
_cell.angle_alpha   90.00
_cell.angle_beta   90.00
_cell.angle_gamma   90.00
#
_symmetry.space_group_name_H-M   'P 1'
#
loop_
_entity.id
_entity.type
_entity.pdbx_description
1 polymer ?
#
loop_
_entity_poly.entity_id
_entity_poly.type
_entity_poly.pdbx_seq_one_letter_code
_entity_poly.pdbx_strand_id
1 'polypeptide(L)'
;KKKLKKLKSSINFLKKKGITEYHFVNREKLNEYDGEEVNLVMNGWFLHETENFPPTDKIKPIWLSFHVARPQIVPANVEYFKNQPPIGCRDQATVDLLQKNGINAYFTGCLTLFFDKHADKGCKKYLVDVNTEVEYIPNVKINMKLFKDFEVVKHEIMEDGDTDIENRLLIASKLLDKYKN
;
A
#
# COMPACT_ATOMS: atom_id res chain seq x y z
N LYS A 1 17.32 5.88 -18.52
CA LYS A 1 18.17 6.40 -17.41
C LYS A 1 17.36 6.83 -16.18
N LYS A 2 16.18 7.47 -16.29
CA LYS A 2 15.31 7.87 -15.15
C LYS A 2 14.80 6.67 -14.34
N LYS A 3 14.44 5.56 -14.96
CA LYS A 3 13.94 4.34 -14.30
C LYS A 3 14.98 3.69 -13.36
N LEU A 4 16.26 3.74 -13.74
CA LEU A 4 17.37 3.19 -12.94
C LEU A 4 17.68 3.99 -11.65
N LYS A 5 17.50 5.31 -11.68
CA LYS A 5 17.69 6.14 -10.47
C LYS A 5 16.65 5.81 -9.38
N LYS A 6 15.40 5.60 -9.77
CA LYS A 6 14.30 5.24 -8.85
C LYS A 6 14.55 3.93 -8.10
N LEU A 7 15.26 2.99 -8.72
CA LEU A 7 15.57 1.69 -8.13
C LEU A 7 16.76 1.75 -7.16
N LYS A 8 17.63 2.75 -7.27
CA LYS A 8 18.88 2.83 -6.49
C LYS A 8 18.63 2.91 -4.98
N SER A 9 17.63 3.69 -4.56
CA SER A 9 17.28 3.83 -3.13
C SER A 9 16.72 2.54 -2.56
N SER A 10 15.83 1.88 -3.31
CA SER A 10 15.29 0.56 -2.93
C SER A 10 16.39 -0.49 -2.85
N ILE A 11 17.29 -0.51 -3.83
CA ILE A 11 18.46 -1.40 -3.83
C ILE A 11 19.34 -1.16 -2.61
N ASN A 12 19.64 0.11 -2.30
CA ASN A 12 20.45 0.45 -1.14
C ASN A 12 19.77 0.04 0.18
N PHE A 13 18.46 0.18 0.26
CA PHE A 13 17.69 -0.31 1.41
C PHE A 13 17.78 -1.83 1.55
N LEU A 14 17.57 -2.58 0.46
CA LEU A 14 17.67 -4.04 0.45
C LEU A 14 19.07 -4.49 0.88
N LYS A 15 20.12 -3.88 0.33
CA LYS A 15 21.53 -4.16 0.72
C LYS A 15 21.79 -3.92 2.21
N LYS A 16 21.26 -2.81 2.77
CA LYS A 16 21.37 -2.53 4.22
C LYS A 16 20.66 -3.58 5.07
N LYS A 17 19.66 -4.27 4.53
CA LYS A 17 18.93 -5.39 5.17
C LYS A 17 19.59 -6.75 4.90
N GLY A 18 20.75 -6.81 4.24
CA GLY A 18 21.44 -8.03 3.90
C GLY A 18 20.82 -8.80 2.71
N ILE A 19 19.89 -8.18 1.99
CA ILE A 19 19.25 -8.78 0.82
C ILE A 19 20.11 -8.46 -0.40
N THR A 20 20.73 -9.49 -0.98
CA THR A 20 21.66 -9.38 -2.10
C THR A 20 21.07 -9.83 -3.43
N GLU A 21 20.03 -10.68 -3.38
CA GLU A 21 19.32 -11.16 -4.55
C GLU A 21 17.90 -10.61 -4.58
N TYR A 22 17.51 -10.05 -5.70
CA TYR A 22 16.19 -9.45 -5.88
C TYR A 22 15.85 -9.31 -7.37
N HIS A 23 14.57 -9.44 -7.68
CA HIS A 23 14.03 -9.21 -9.01
C HIS A 23 13.02 -8.06 -8.98
N PHE A 24 13.08 -7.19 -9.98
CA PHE A 24 12.10 -6.11 -10.13
C PHE A 24 11.01 -6.54 -11.09
N VAL A 25 9.79 -6.64 -10.57
CA VAL A 25 8.61 -6.97 -11.35
C VAL A 25 7.65 -5.78 -11.33
N ASN A 26 7.04 -5.48 -12.47
CA ASN A 26 5.98 -4.48 -12.50
C ASN A 26 4.71 -5.07 -11.89
N ARG A 27 4.23 -4.48 -10.81
CA ARG A 27 3.02 -4.90 -10.11
C ARG A 27 1.79 -4.99 -11.02
N GLU A 28 1.68 -4.10 -12.01
CA GLU A 28 0.56 -4.07 -12.95
C GLU A 28 0.74 -5.02 -14.15
N LYS A 29 1.83 -5.80 -14.17
CA LYS A 29 2.17 -6.74 -15.26
C LYS A 29 2.59 -8.09 -14.71
N LEU A 30 1.90 -8.57 -13.69
CA LEU A 30 2.18 -9.87 -13.08
C LEU A 30 1.79 -11.03 -14.01
N ASN A 31 0.92 -10.80 -14.98
CA ASN A 31 0.59 -11.74 -16.06
C ASN A 31 1.76 -11.97 -17.03
N GLU A 32 2.68 -11.01 -17.13
CA GLU A 32 3.87 -11.09 -18.02
C GLU A 32 5.10 -11.68 -17.27
N TYR A 33 4.97 -12.06 -16.00
CA TYR A 33 6.09 -12.61 -15.25
C TYR A 33 6.46 -13.99 -15.79
N ASP A 34 7.71 -14.14 -16.23
CA ASP A 34 8.25 -15.36 -16.86
C ASP A 34 9.41 -16.04 -16.10
N GLY A 35 9.74 -15.48 -14.91
CA GLY A 35 10.78 -16.02 -14.03
C GLY A 35 10.46 -17.38 -13.43
N GLU A 36 11.21 -17.78 -12.40
CA GLU A 36 10.94 -18.98 -11.62
C GLU A 36 9.65 -18.86 -10.79
N GLU A 37 9.12 -20.00 -10.32
CA GLU A 37 7.96 -20.00 -9.44
C GLU A 37 8.28 -19.25 -8.13
N VAL A 38 7.42 -18.30 -7.75
CA VAL A 38 7.63 -17.45 -6.56
C VAL A 38 6.35 -17.30 -5.75
N ASN A 39 6.52 -17.20 -4.44
CA ASN A 39 5.47 -16.76 -3.53
C ASN A 39 5.47 -15.23 -3.48
N LEU A 40 4.32 -14.60 -3.77
CA LEU A 40 4.17 -13.15 -3.73
C LEU A 40 3.13 -12.73 -2.71
N VAL A 41 3.56 -11.94 -1.71
CA VAL A 41 2.62 -11.32 -0.77
C VAL A 41 1.83 -10.23 -1.50
N MET A 42 0.52 -10.43 -1.64
CA MET A 42 -0.40 -9.53 -2.36
C MET A 42 -0.83 -8.37 -1.46
N ASN A 43 0.14 -7.70 -0.82
CA ASN A 43 -0.12 -6.53 0.01
C ASN A 43 -0.08 -5.26 -0.84
N GLY A 44 -1.20 -4.58 -0.96
CA GLY A 44 -1.25 -3.28 -1.61
C GLY A 44 -2.38 -3.11 -2.62
N TRP A 45 -2.26 -2.04 -3.38
CA TRP A 45 -3.18 -1.67 -4.45
C TRP A 45 -2.73 -2.36 -5.73
N PHE A 46 -3.52 -3.32 -6.15
CA PHE A 46 -3.34 -4.02 -7.41
C PHE A 46 -4.45 -3.64 -8.38
N LEU A 47 -4.22 -3.91 -9.68
CA LEU A 47 -5.27 -3.95 -10.67
C LEU A 47 -5.71 -2.56 -11.17
N HIS A 48 -4.75 -1.64 -11.30
CA HIS A 48 -5.00 -0.41 -12.03
C HIS A 48 -5.15 -0.69 -13.53
N GLU A 49 -4.35 -1.64 -14.06
CA GLU A 49 -4.42 -2.16 -15.43
C GLU A 49 -5.13 -3.52 -15.37
N THR A 50 -6.45 -3.50 -15.50
CA THR A 50 -7.33 -4.66 -15.26
C THR A 50 -7.14 -5.79 -16.28
N GLU A 51 -6.70 -5.46 -17.47
CA GLU A 51 -6.39 -6.40 -18.55
C GLU A 51 -5.20 -7.30 -18.26
N ASN A 52 -4.34 -6.88 -17.33
CA ASN A 52 -3.15 -7.64 -16.95
C ASN A 52 -3.39 -8.59 -15.77
N PHE A 53 -4.65 -8.87 -15.46
CA PHE A 53 -5.02 -9.81 -14.42
C PHE A 53 -5.72 -11.04 -15.03
N PRO A 54 -5.51 -12.25 -14.53
CA PRO A 54 -4.77 -12.63 -13.32
C PRO A 54 -3.25 -12.71 -13.52
N PRO A 55 -2.47 -12.83 -12.42
CA PRO A 55 -1.05 -13.19 -12.48
C PRO A 55 -0.81 -14.52 -13.20
N THR A 56 0.42 -14.75 -13.68
CA THR A 56 0.80 -16.05 -14.24
C THR A 56 0.78 -17.14 -13.17
N ASP A 57 0.69 -18.40 -13.63
CA ASP A 57 0.72 -19.57 -12.74
C ASP A 57 2.03 -19.71 -11.94
N LYS A 58 3.09 -19.06 -12.38
CA LYS A 58 4.39 -19.03 -11.68
C LYS A 58 4.35 -18.18 -10.41
N ILE A 59 3.36 -17.31 -10.27
CA ILE A 59 3.16 -16.49 -9.08
C ILE A 59 2.14 -17.20 -8.19
N LYS A 60 2.59 -17.63 -7.01
CA LYS A 60 1.73 -18.18 -5.96
C LYS A 60 1.36 -17.07 -4.98
N PRO A 61 0.16 -16.51 -5.06
CA PRO A 61 -0.23 -15.37 -4.25
C PRO A 61 -0.44 -15.77 -2.78
N ILE A 62 0.17 -15.00 -1.89
CA ILE A 62 -0.15 -15.01 -0.47
C ILE A 62 -1.09 -13.82 -0.21
N TRP A 63 -2.36 -14.11 -0.02
CA TRP A 63 -3.41 -13.12 0.11
C TRP A 63 -3.42 -12.49 1.51
N LEU A 64 -2.69 -11.39 1.64
CA LEU A 64 -2.61 -10.64 2.90
C LEU A 64 -2.66 -9.15 2.62
N SER A 65 -3.57 -8.45 3.26
CA SER A 65 -3.78 -7.00 3.06
C SER A 65 -4.08 -6.61 1.60
N PHE A 66 -4.78 -7.48 0.88
CA PHE A 66 -5.14 -7.25 -0.52
C PHE A 66 -6.18 -6.14 -0.66
N HIS A 67 -6.06 -5.33 -1.69
CA HIS A 67 -7.02 -4.29 -2.03
C HIS A 67 -7.31 -4.27 -3.52
N VAL A 68 -8.58 -4.20 -3.85
CA VAL A 68 -9.05 -4.11 -5.23
C VAL A 68 -9.23 -2.65 -5.62
N ALA A 69 -8.33 -2.13 -6.47
CA ALA A 69 -8.41 -0.75 -6.94
C ALA A 69 -9.53 -0.50 -7.96
N ARG A 70 -9.92 -1.55 -8.71
CA ARG A 70 -10.93 -1.50 -9.77
C ARG A 70 -11.96 -2.61 -9.57
N PRO A 71 -13.17 -2.30 -9.06
CA PRO A 71 -14.17 -3.31 -8.69
C PRO A 71 -14.56 -4.28 -9.81
N GLN A 72 -14.55 -3.82 -11.05
CA GLN A 72 -14.93 -4.62 -12.23
C GLN A 72 -14.06 -5.85 -12.47
N ILE A 73 -12.85 -5.90 -11.89
CA ILE A 73 -11.95 -7.03 -12.07
C ILE A 73 -12.44 -8.28 -11.35
N VAL A 74 -13.19 -8.12 -10.26
CA VAL A 74 -13.66 -9.25 -9.48
C VAL A 74 -14.67 -10.08 -10.26
N PRO A 75 -15.78 -9.50 -10.79
CA PRO A 75 -16.72 -10.29 -11.60
C PRO A 75 -16.09 -10.84 -12.87
N ALA A 76 -15.09 -10.18 -13.46
CA ALA A 76 -14.38 -10.67 -14.64
C ALA A 76 -13.47 -11.88 -14.36
N ASN A 77 -13.08 -12.12 -13.10
CA ASN A 77 -12.11 -13.15 -12.71
C ASN A 77 -12.61 -14.01 -11.52
N VAL A 78 -13.90 -14.21 -11.40
CA VAL A 78 -14.52 -14.94 -10.27
C VAL A 78 -13.90 -16.32 -10.08
N GLU A 79 -13.75 -17.08 -11.16
CA GLU A 79 -13.22 -18.46 -11.08
C GLU A 79 -11.74 -18.48 -10.62
N TYR A 80 -10.94 -17.53 -11.06
CA TYR A 80 -9.57 -17.39 -10.55
C TYR A 80 -9.58 -17.16 -9.03
N PHE A 81 -10.38 -16.22 -8.54
CA PHE A 81 -10.43 -15.91 -7.12
C PHE A 81 -11.03 -17.03 -6.27
N LYS A 82 -12.02 -17.76 -6.77
CA LYS A 82 -12.62 -18.92 -6.07
C LYS A 82 -11.65 -20.06 -5.89
N ASN A 83 -10.72 -20.23 -6.81
CA ASN A 83 -9.68 -21.25 -6.74
C ASN A 83 -8.51 -20.87 -5.83
N GLN A 84 -8.55 -19.67 -5.21
CA GLN A 84 -7.54 -19.25 -4.26
C GLN A 84 -7.87 -19.69 -2.84
N PRO A 85 -6.86 -19.78 -1.93
CA PRO A 85 -7.09 -19.81 -0.50
C PRO A 85 -7.90 -18.60 -0.04
N PRO A 86 -8.47 -18.60 1.18
CA PRO A 86 -9.18 -17.44 1.72
C PRO A 86 -8.38 -16.14 1.57
N ILE A 87 -9.03 -15.11 1.04
CA ILE A 87 -8.36 -13.86 0.66
C ILE A 87 -8.41 -12.86 1.82
N GLY A 88 -7.26 -12.57 2.41
CA GLY A 88 -7.10 -11.55 3.45
C GLY A 88 -7.06 -10.14 2.86
N CYS A 89 -8.06 -9.31 3.19
CA CYS A 89 -8.22 -7.97 2.63
C CYS A 89 -7.87 -6.88 3.64
N ARG A 90 -7.32 -5.78 3.15
CA ARG A 90 -6.92 -4.66 4.00
C ARG A 90 -8.06 -3.72 4.38
N ASP A 91 -9.18 -3.76 3.67
CA ASP A 91 -10.35 -2.91 3.89
C ASP A 91 -11.64 -3.69 3.68
N GLN A 92 -12.70 -3.23 4.37
CA GLN A 92 -14.00 -3.90 4.36
C GLN A 92 -14.67 -3.84 2.98
N ALA A 93 -14.47 -2.78 2.22
CA ALA A 93 -15.07 -2.65 0.89
C ALA A 93 -14.56 -3.75 -0.06
N THR A 94 -13.28 -4.11 0.03
CA THR A 94 -12.72 -5.23 -0.73
C THR A 94 -13.30 -6.58 -0.26
N VAL A 95 -13.46 -6.79 1.05
CA VAL A 95 -14.12 -8.00 1.59
C VAL A 95 -15.53 -8.13 1.04
N ASP A 96 -16.33 -7.09 1.18
CA ASP A 96 -17.76 -7.09 0.76
C ASP A 96 -17.88 -7.37 -0.75
N LEU A 97 -17.00 -6.75 -1.55
CA LEU A 97 -16.96 -6.97 -2.99
C LEU A 97 -16.66 -8.42 -3.36
N LEU A 98 -15.66 -9.03 -2.73
CA LEU A 98 -15.29 -10.43 -2.98
C LEU A 98 -16.39 -11.37 -2.52
N GLN A 99 -16.92 -11.21 -1.31
CA GLN A 99 -17.97 -12.04 -0.75
C GLN A 99 -19.26 -11.94 -1.57
N LYS A 100 -19.63 -10.76 -2.06
CA LYS A 100 -20.79 -10.56 -2.97
C LYS A 100 -20.67 -11.40 -4.25
N ASN A 101 -19.44 -11.70 -4.68
CA ASN A 101 -19.17 -12.55 -5.84
C ASN A 101 -18.92 -14.04 -5.46
N GLY A 102 -19.26 -14.43 -4.23
CA GLY A 102 -19.11 -15.81 -3.75
C GLY A 102 -17.66 -16.25 -3.53
N ILE A 103 -16.76 -15.30 -3.31
CA ILE A 103 -15.33 -15.56 -3.05
C ILE A 103 -15.10 -15.53 -1.55
N ASN A 104 -14.33 -16.50 -1.03
CA ASN A 104 -13.99 -16.58 0.39
C ASN A 104 -12.97 -15.49 0.73
N ALA A 105 -13.40 -14.45 1.45
CA ALA A 105 -12.58 -13.32 1.84
C ALA A 105 -12.85 -12.90 3.28
N TYR A 106 -11.83 -12.35 3.94
CA TYR A 106 -11.91 -11.88 5.33
C TYR A 106 -11.05 -10.64 5.55
N PHE A 107 -11.35 -9.88 6.58
CA PHE A 107 -10.63 -8.66 6.91
C PHE A 107 -9.32 -8.97 7.67
N THR A 108 -8.20 -8.45 7.17
CA THR A 108 -6.88 -8.54 7.84
C THR A 108 -6.37 -7.20 8.33
N GLY A 109 -6.90 -6.09 7.82
CA GLY A 109 -6.27 -4.78 7.97
C GLY A 109 -5.03 -4.62 7.10
N CYS A 110 -4.38 -3.48 7.23
CA CYS A 110 -3.14 -3.20 6.50
C CYS A 110 -1.94 -3.87 7.19
N LEU A 111 -1.07 -4.51 6.42
CA LEU A 111 0.14 -5.17 6.94
C LEU A 111 1.04 -4.19 7.73
N THR A 112 0.99 -2.90 7.42
CA THR A 112 1.75 -1.89 8.15
C THR A 112 1.34 -1.74 9.61
N LEU A 113 0.15 -2.22 10.01
CA LEU A 113 -0.30 -2.24 11.41
C LEU A 113 0.46 -3.25 12.29
N PHE A 114 1.15 -4.19 11.66
CA PHE A 114 1.94 -5.23 12.35
C PHE A 114 3.40 -4.82 12.59
N PHE A 115 3.82 -3.63 12.11
CA PHE A 115 5.14 -3.13 12.45
C PHE A 115 5.21 -2.75 13.93
N ASP A 116 6.35 -3.06 14.54
CA ASP A 116 6.58 -2.72 15.93
C ASP A 116 6.36 -1.23 16.19
N LYS A 117 5.68 -0.93 17.26
CA LYS A 117 5.50 0.44 17.74
C LYS A 117 6.89 0.99 18.09
N HIS A 118 7.27 2.09 17.48
CA HIS A 118 8.44 2.82 17.95
C HIS A 118 8.25 3.23 19.41
N ALA A 119 9.29 3.05 20.22
CA ALA A 119 9.26 3.51 21.59
C ALA A 119 8.94 5.01 21.60
N ASP A 120 7.88 5.38 22.30
CA ASP A 120 7.44 6.76 22.47
C ASP A 120 8.56 7.55 23.18
N LYS A 121 9.27 8.36 22.42
CA LYS A 121 10.29 9.26 22.97
C LYS A 121 9.84 10.71 23.02
N GLY A 122 8.62 11.01 22.63
CA GLY A 122 8.12 12.38 22.55
C GLY A 122 6.70 12.54 23.05
N CYS A 123 6.44 13.67 23.69
CA CYS A 123 5.10 14.09 24.15
C CYS A 123 4.31 14.86 23.09
N LYS A 124 4.86 15.05 21.88
CA LYS A 124 4.17 15.73 20.79
C LYS A 124 3.15 14.80 20.13
N LYS A 125 1.99 15.34 19.82
CA LYS A 125 0.89 14.63 19.18
C LYS A 125 0.68 15.19 17.78
N TYR A 126 0.58 14.29 16.80
CA TYR A 126 0.44 14.65 15.40
C TYR A 126 -0.84 14.08 14.80
N LEU A 127 -1.52 14.89 13.99
CA LEU A 127 -2.58 14.43 13.08
C LEU A 127 -1.99 14.38 11.68
N VAL A 128 -1.87 13.16 11.15
CA VAL A 128 -1.28 12.94 9.83
C VAL A 128 -2.40 12.77 8.81
N ASP A 129 -2.32 13.49 7.68
CA ASP A 129 -3.25 13.42 6.55
C ASP A 129 -4.72 13.66 6.89
N VAL A 130 -5.00 14.33 8.00
CA VAL A 130 -6.35 14.77 8.29
C VAL A 130 -6.66 15.98 7.43
N ASN A 131 -7.57 15.81 6.49
CA ASN A 131 -8.09 16.95 5.74
C ASN A 131 -8.96 17.80 6.66
N THR A 132 -8.44 18.95 7.06
CA THR A 132 -9.17 19.90 7.92
C THR A 132 -10.28 20.63 7.17
N GLU A 133 -10.30 20.54 5.85
CA GLU A 133 -11.37 21.00 4.97
C GLU A 133 -12.38 19.86 4.78
N VAL A 134 -13.16 19.58 5.81
CA VAL A 134 -14.04 18.40 5.95
C VAL A 134 -15.30 18.53 5.08
N GLU A 135 -15.17 18.84 3.82
CA GLU A 135 -16.32 18.80 2.89
C GLU A 135 -16.62 17.42 2.30
N TYR A 136 -15.71 16.42 2.51
CA TYR A 136 -15.76 15.16 1.77
C TYR A 136 -16.24 13.91 2.52
N ILE A 137 -16.53 14.00 3.82
CA ILE A 137 -17.11 12.86 4.55
C ILE A 137 -18.51 13.23 5.00
N PRO A 138 -19.56 12.89 4.23
CA PRO A 138 -20.93 13.13 4.66
C PRO A 138 -21.15 12.41 6.01
N ASN A 139 -21.64 13.15 6.99
CA ASN A 139 -21.98 12.69 8.34
C ASN A 139 -20.85 12.47 9.35
N VAL A 140 -19.60 12.78 9.04
CA VAL A 140 -18.51 12.78 10.03
C VAL A 140 -18.15 14.23 10.41
N LYS A 141 -18.59 14.66 11.59
CA LYS A 141 -18.13 15.92 12.20
C LYS A 141 -16.93 15.64 13.09
N ILE A 142 -15.75 15.92 12.59
CA ILE A 142 -14.54 15.87 13.43
C ILE A 142 -14.57 17.07 14.38
N ASN A 143 -14.64 16.81 15.68
CA ASN A 143 -14.55 17.87 16.67
C ASN A 143 -13.08 18.29 16.83
N MET A 144 -12.65 19.26 16.04
CA MET A 144 -11.27 19.78 16.06
C MET A 144 -10.84 20.32 17.44
N LYS A 145 -11.77 20.63 18.34
CA LYS A 145 -11.43 21.02 19.72
C LYS A 145 -10.75 19.91 20.51
N LEU A 146 -11.00 18.64 20.16
CA LEU A 146 -10.34 17.49 20.78
C LEU A 146 -8.87 17.39 20.37
N PHE A 147 -8.47 18.04 19.30
CA PHE A 147 -7.14 17.96 18.71
C PHE A 147 -6.37 19.30 18.77
N LYS A 148 -6.79 20.22 19.63
CA LYS A 148 -6.16 21.55 19.74
C LYS A 148 -4.66 21.50 20.04
N ASP A 149 -4.20 20.43 20.71
CA ASP A 149 -2.80 20.23 21.09
C ASP A 149 -2.03 19.34 20.09
N PHE A 150 -2.64 19.05 18.92
CA PHE A 150 -2.01 18.25 17.88
C PHE A 150 -1.44 19.17 16.78
N GLU A 151 -0.24 18.85 16.32
CA GLU A 151 0.32 19.44 15.10
C GLU A 151 -0.23 18.71 13.88
N VAL A 152 -0.82 19.43 12.93
CA VAL A 152 -1.33 18.85 11.68
C VAL A 152 -0.17 18.68 10.69
N VAL A 153 0.03 17.46 10.21
CA VAL A 153 1.09 17.11 9.27
C VAL A 153 0.49 16.52 8.01
N LYS A 154 0.87 17.03 6.86
CA LYS A 154 0.56 16.41 5.57
C LYS A 154 1.69 15.46 5.19
N HIS A 155 1.36 14.19 5.03
CA HIS A 155 2.27 13.14 4.59
C HIS A 155 2.52 13.21 3.08
N GLU A 156 1.52 13.61 2.32
CA GLU A 156 1.59 13.75 0.88
C GLU A 156 2.09 15.15 0.51
N ILE A 157 3.37 15.24 0.20
CA ILE A 157 3.94 16.45 -0.39
C ILE A 157 3.81 16.31 -1.89
N MET A 158 2.63 16.68 -2.39
CA MET A 158 2.39 16.87 -3.81
C MET A 158 2.76 18.32 -4.15
N GLU A 159 4.01 18.57 -4.48
CA GLU A 159 4.32 19.73 -5.30
C GLU A 159 4.01 19.36 -6.74
N ASP A 160 3.23 20.21 -7.41
CA ASP A 160 2.97 20.10 -8.85
C ASP A 160 4.31 20.15 -9.60
N GLY A 161 4.70 19.03 -10.14
CA GLY A 161 5.93 18.87 -10.91
C GLY A 161 6.71 17.62 -10.49
N ASP A 162 7.26 16.97 -11.47
CA ASP A 162 8.04 15.74 -11.48
C ASP A 162 9.08 15.67 -10.34
N THR A 163 8.60 15.49 -9.10
CA THR A 163 9.46 15.38 -7.93
C THR A 163 10.17 14.04 -7.96
N ASP A 164 11.48 14.11 -8.12
CA ASP A 164 12.38 12.99 -8.04
C ASP A 164 12.16 12.20 -6.73
N ILE A 165 12.10 10.88 -6.82
CA ILE A 165 11.96 9.99 -5.64
C ILE A 165 13.05 10.27 -4.60
N GLU A 166 14.24 10.66 -5.02
CA GLU A 166 15.31 11.04 -4.09
C GLU A 166 14.90 12.25 -3.24
N ASN A 167 14.25 13.25 -3.84
CA ASN A 167 13.69 14.39 -3.11
C ASN A 167 12.56 13.97 -2.17
N ARG A 168 11.64 13.10 -2.61
CA ARG A 168 10.57 12.60 -1.74
C ARG A 168 11.12 11.83 -0.55
N LEU A 169 12.12 10.97 -0.75
CA LEU A 169 12.78 10.23 0.33
C LEU A 169 13.56 11.17 1.26
N LEU A 170 14.20 12.19 0.71
CA LEU A 170 14.90 13.21 1.51
C LEU A 170 13.92 14.01 2.36
N ILE A 171 12.78 14.42 1.80
CA ILE A 171 11.73 15.13 2.51
C ILE A 171 11.12 14.21 3.58
N ALA A 172 10.78 12.97 3.25
CA ALA A 172 10.27 12.00 4.20
C ALA A 172 11.28 11.74 5.33
N SER A 173 12.57 11.61 5.03
CA SER A 173 13.63 11.46 6.03
C SER A 173 13.72 12.68 6.95
N LYS A 174 13.70 13.89 6.39
CA LYS A 174 13.71 15.13 7.17
C LYS A 174 12.48 15.28 8.06
N LEU A 175 11.29 14.89 7.56
CA LEU A 175 10.08 14.87 8.35
C LEU A 175 10.19 13.86 9.50
N LEU A 176 10.63 12.64 9.21
CA LEU A 176 10.85 11.62 10.22
C LEU A 176 11.86 12.08 11.28
N ASP A 177 12.95 12.73 10.88
CA ASP A 177 13.95 13.25 11.83
C ASP A 177 13.40 14.41 12.65
N LYS A 178 12.59 15.30 12.04
CA LYS A 178 11.90 16.40 12.74
C LYS A 178 10.93 15.86 13.80
N TYR A 179 10.26 14.74 13.54
CA TYR A 179 9.21 14.17 14.40
C TYR A 179 9.70 13.04 15.30
N LYS A 180 10.97 12.66 15.25
CA LYS A 180 11.61 11.72 16.19
C LYS A 180 11.96 12.34 17.54
N ASN A 181 12.02 13.66 17.61
CA ASN A 181 12.36 14.45 18.80
C ASN A 181 11.11 15.17 19.28
#